data_2072b7ec4a109af7418e80c556d48604
#
_entry.id   2072b7ec4a109af7418e80c556d48604
#
_cell.length_a   1.000
_cell.length_b   1.000
_cell.length_c   1.000
_cell.angle_alpha   90.00
_cell.angle_beta   90.00
_cell.angle_gamma   90.00
#
_symmetry.space_group_name_H-M   'P 1'
#
loop_
_entity.id
_entity.type
_entity.pdbx_description
1 polymer ?
#
loop_
_entity_poly.entity_id
_entity_poly.type
_entity_poly.pdbx_seq_one_letter_code
_entity_poly.pdbx_strand_id
1 'polypeptide(L)' 'MNQTNNVKQIREEKMLSKSELARMAGISPLTLDRIEKGKDCRMATKRKILLALGLKIQQRERVFKQ' A
#
# COMPACT_ATOMS: atom_id res chain seq x y z
N MET A 1 -3.81 17.65 2.45
CA MET A 1 -3.86 16.89 2.71
C MET A 1 -3.01 16.00 3.15
N ASN A 2 -2.92 15.42 3.99
CA ASN A 2 -2.05 14.70 4.53
C ASN A 2 -2.14 13.32 4.25
N GLN A 3 -1.43 12.81 3.30
CA GLN A 3 -1.36 11.43 3.11
C GLN A 3 -0.36 10.90 4.03
N THR A 4 -0.70 9.92 4.82
CA THR A 4 0.21 9.28 5.75
C THR A 4 1.01 8.18 5.08
N ASN A 5 0.78 7.92 3.80
CA ASN A 5 1.54 6.90 3.09
C ASN A 5 1.61 7.24 1.61
N ASN A 6 2.48 6.53 0.90
CA ASN A 6 2.70 6.72 -0.51
C ASN A 6 2.23 5.52 -1.33
N VAL A 7 1.28 4.77 -0.81
CA VAL A 7 0.82 3.56 -1.50
C VAL A 7 0.28 3.88 -2.88
N LYS A 8 -0.61 4.87 -2.95
CA LYS A 8 -1.23 5.24 -4.23
C LYS A 8 -0.19 5.70 -5.23
N GLN A 9 0.74 6.53 -4.78
CA GLN A 9 1.76 7.08 -5.65
C GLN A 9 2.62 5.97 -6.25
N ILE A 10 3.10 5.07 -5.41
CA ILE A 10 3.97 3.99 -5.88
C ILE A 10 3.19 3.02 -6.74
N ARG A 11 1.94 2.74 -6.38
CA ARG A 11 1.09 1.87 -7.19
C ARG A 11 0.94 2.43 -8.61
N GLU A 12 0.69 3.74 -8.70
CA GLU A 12 0.50 4.37 -9.99
C GLU A 12 1.79 4.42 -10.81
N GLU A 13 2.91 4.58 -10.13
CA GLU A 13 4.20 4.53 -10.81
C GLU A 13 4.44 3.18 -11.47
N LYS A 14 3.84 2.13 -10.90
CA LYS A 14 3.99 0.79 -11.46
C LYS A 14 2.83 0.44 -12.37
N MET A 15 1.96 1.38 -12.64
CA MET A 15 0.82 1.21 -13.53
C MET A 15 -0.10 0.08 -13.08
N LEU A 16 -0.30 -0.02 -11.77
CA LEU A 16 -1.20 -1.02 -11.21
C LEU A 16 -2.52 -0.38 -10.83
N SER A 17 -3.63 -1.07 -11.10
CA SER A 17 -4.92 -0.61 -10.62
C SER A 17 -5.06 -0.99 -9.14
N LYS A 18 -6.03 -0.38 -8.45
CA LYS A 18 -6.30 -0.76 -7.07
C LYS A 18 -6.65 -2.23 -6.97
N SER A 19 -7.48 -2.72 -7.90
CA SER A 19 -7.88 -4.12 -7.88
C SER A 19 -6.69 -5.04 -8.04
N GLU A 20 -5.77 -4.68 -8.92
CA GLU A 20 -4.58 -5.49 -9.12
C GLU A 20 -3.70 -5.53 -7.88
N LEU A 21 -3.44 -4.37 -7.31
CA LEU A 21 -2.59 -4.35 -6.12
C LEU A 21 -3.27 -5.06 -4.96
N ALA A 22 -4.57 -4.85 -4.77
CA ALA A 22 -5.29 -5.52 -3.70
C ALA A 22 -5.21 -7.02 -3.84
N ARG A 23 -5.39 -7.53 -5.07
CA ARG A 23 -5.30 -8.96 -5.30
C ARG A 23 -3.91 -9.48 -5.01
N MET A 24 -2.88 -8.76 -5.46
CA MET A 24 -1.51 -9.16 -5.22
C MET A 24 -1.17 -9.17 -3.75
N ALA A 25 -1.74 -8.24 -3.00
CA ALA A 25 -1.48 -8.16 -1.57
C ALA A 25 -2.40 -9.04 -0.74
N GLY A 26 -3.40 -9.66 -1.37
CA GLY A 26 -4.32 -10.50 -0.63
C GLY A 26 -5.29 -9.76 0.27
N ILE A 27 -5.66 -8.54 -0.11
CA ILE A 27 -6.63 -7.75 0.65
C ILE A 27 -7.72 -7.29 -0.29
N SER A 28 -8.83 -6.80 0.27
CA SER A 28 -9.92 -6.35 -0.58
C SER A 28 -9.61 -4.98 -1.16
N PRO A 29 -10.17 -4.65 -2.34
CA PRO A 29 -9.97 -3.32 -2.90
C PRO A 29 -10.49 -2.22 -1.99
N LEU A 30 -11.56 -2.46 -1.23
CA LEU A 30 -12.08 -1.48 -0.32
C LEU A 30 -11.09 -1.20 0.80
N THR A 31 -10.44 -2.24 1.32
CA THR A 31 -9.41 -2.07 2.34
C THR A 31 -8.25 -1.23 1.78
N LEU A 32 -7.83 -1.54 0.57
CA LEU A 32 -6.75 -0.78 -0.04
C LEU A 32 -7.14 0.68 -0.24
N ASP A 33 -8.37 0.91 -0.69
CA ASP A 33 -8.86 2.28 -0.88
C ASP A 33 -8.79 3.08 0.40
N ARG A 34 -9.21 2.48 1.51
CA ARG A 34 -9.16 3.15 2.81
C ARG A 34 -7.73 3.47 3.22
N ILE A 35 -6.81 2.54 2.98
CA ILE A 35 -5.42 2.74 3.33
C ILE A 35 -4.84 3.88 2.49
N GLU A 36 -5.15 3.93 1.21
CA GLU A 36 -4.64 4.99 0.36
C GLU A 36 -5.18 6.36 0.78
N LYS A 37 -6.31 6.38 1.44
CA LYS A 37 -6.88 7.62 1.94
C LYS A 37 -6.38 8.01 3.33
N GLY A 38 -5.43 7.24 3.85
CA GLY A 38 -4.80 7.58 5.12
C GLY A 38 -5.23 6.78 6.33
N LYS A 39 -6.12 5.80 6.15
CA LYS A 39 -6.49 4.96 7.27
C LYS A 39 -5.33 4.08 7.64
N ASP A 40 -5.12 3.91 8.94
CA ASP A 40 -4.06 3.04 9.41
C ASP A 40 -4.42 1.57 9.17
N CYS A 41 -3.44 0.72 9.22
CA CYS A 41 -3.66 -0.72 9.06
C CYS A 41 -2.64 -1.48 9.89
N ARG A 42 -2.88 -2.78 10.01
CA ARG A 42 -2.02 -3.61 10.83
C ARG A 42 -0.68 -3.82 10.15
N MET A 43 0.31 -4.17 10.96
CA MET A 43 1.65 -4.46 10.44
C MET A 43 1.62 -5.54 9.38
N ALA A 44 0.82 -6.59 9.60
CA ALA A 44 0.74 -7.66 8.62
C ALA A 44 0.22 -7.15 7.27
N THR A 45 -0.75 -6.23 7.30
CA THR A 45 -1.28 -5.67 6.07
C THR A 45 -0.23 -4.78 5.40
N LYS A 46 0.50 -4.00 6.18
CA LYS A 46 1.56 -3.16 5.62
C LYS A 46 2.60 -4.01 4.91
N ARG A 47 2.97 -5.14 5.52
CA ARG A 47 3.95 -6.03 4.91
C ARG A 47 3.44 -6.61 3.61
N LYS A 48 2.17 -7.02 3.58
CA LYS A 48 1.59 -7.56 2.36
C LYS A 48 1.62 -6.54 1.23
N ILE A 49 1.31 -5.30 1.54
CA ILE A 49 1.32 -4.25 0.53
C ILE A 49 2.75 -3.98 0.04
N LEU A 50 3.70 -3.93 0.97
CA LEU A 50 5.10 -3.72 0.59
C LEU A 50 5.58 -4.79 -0.37
N LEU A 51 5.33 -6.05 -0.03
CA LEU A 51 5.79 -7.14 -0.87
C LEU A 51 5.08 -7.13 -2.22
N ALA A 52 3.80 -6.80 -2.23
CA ALA A 52 3.06 -6.72 -3.48
C ALA A 52 3.61 -5.61 -4.39
N LEU A 53 4.15 -4.55 -3.79
CA LEU A 53 4.76 -3.48 -4.56
C LEU A 53 6.20 -3.79 -4.97
N GLY A 54 6.69 -4.97 -4.61
CA GLY A 54 8.05 -5.35 -4.98
C GLY A 54 9.11 -4.73 -4.11
N LEU A 55 8.74 -4.27 -2.93
CA LEU A 55 9.69 -3.61 -2.04
C LEU A 55 10.08 -4.53 -0.90
N LYS A 56 11.24 -4.27 -0.34
CA LYS A 56 11.71 -5.02 0.82
C LYS A 56 11.17 -4.39 2.09
N ILE A 57 11.10 -5.19 3.14
CA ILE A 57 10.60 -4.69 4.42
C ILE A 57 11.45 -3.51 4.91
N GLN A 58 12.74 -3.53 4.63
CA GLN A 58 13.62 -2.45 5.02
C GLN A 58 13.26 -1.12 4.35
N GLN A 59 12.47 -1.20 3.27
CA GLN A 59 12.08 -0.01 2.52
C GLN A 59 10.72 0.51 2.94
N ARG A 60 10.19 0.03 4.07
CA ARG A 60 8.83 0.39 4.48
C ARG A 60 8.63 1.89 4.65
N GLU A 61 9.67 2.62 4.99
CA GLU A 61 9.54 4.05 5.19
C GLU A 61 9.29 4.80 3.89
N ARG A 62 9.58 4.18 2.77
CA ARG A 62 9.27 4.80 1.49
C ARG A 62 7.77 4.82 1.23
N VAL A 63 7.04 3.91 1.86
CA VAL A 63 5.62 3.76 1.65
C VAL A 63 4.82 4.26 2.84
N PHE A 64 5.18 3.78 4.03
CA PHE A 64 4.46 4.13 5.25
C PHE A 64 5.35 5.00 6.13
N LYS A 65 5.00 6.27 6.21
CA LYS A 65 5.78 7.14 7.02
C LYS A 65 5.30 7.09 8.41
N GLN A 66 6.00 6.50 9.23
CA GLN A 66 5.55 6.46 10.56
C GLN A 66 6.65 6.51 11.49
#